data_b781db760a3993ba0783d355e57d532d
#
_entry.id   b781db760a3993ba0783d355e57d532d
#
_cell.length_a   1.000
_cell.length_b   1.000
_cell.length_c   1.000
_cell.angle_alpha   90.00
_cell.angle_beta   90.00
_cell.angle_gamma   90.00
#
_symmetry.space_group_name_H-M   'P 1'
#
loop_
_entity.id
_entity.type
_entity.pdbx_description
1 polymer ?
#
loop_
_entity_poly.entity_id
_entity_poly.type
_entity_poly.pdbx_seq_one_letter_code
_entity_poly.pdbx_strand_id
1 'polypeptide(L)'
;YRDKRVKVSFELPDECDVPIEKGALLELLGNLLENAYRLCLSEVRISLVESQEGIELCIEDDGPGVPPDQRARILQRGERLDRQHPGQGIGLAVVKDIIESYGARLTLGDSPLGGAAFKIHFPAL
;
A
#
# COMPACT_ATOMS: atom_id res chain seq x y z
N TYR A 1 -13.61 -9.79 -9.13
CA TYR A 1 -13.95 -8.39 -8.83
C TYR A 1 -14.76 -7.71 -9.92
N ARG A 2 -15.26 -8.50 -10.86
CA ARG A 2 -15.99 -7.99 -12.01
C ARG A 2 -17.18 -7.08 -11.66
N ASP A 3 -17.83 -7.38 -10.55
CA ASP A 3 -19.06 -6.67 -10.17
C ASP A 3 -18.80 -5.42 -9.36
N LYS A 4 -17.53 -5.18 -9.02
CA LYS A 4 -17.16 -4.07 -8.19
C LYS A 4 -16.66 -2.91 -9.04
N ARG A 5 -17.36 -1.79 -8.96
CA ARG A 5 -16.94 -0.58 -9.67
C ARG A 5 -16.09 0.25 -8.74
N VAL A 6 -14.83 0.42 -9.08
CA VAL A 6 -13.87 1.14 -8.25
C VAL A 6 -13.31 2.31 -9.04
N LYS A 7 -13.39 3.48 -8.44
CA LYS A 7 -12.72 4.66 -8.97
C LYS A 7 -11.27 4.64 -8.49
N VAL A 8 -10.33 4.65 -9.42
CA VAL A 8 -8.91 4.69 -9.09
C VAL A 8 -8.36 6.06 -9.49
N SER A 9 -7.80 6.76 -8.52
CA SER A 9 -7.23 8.09 -8.74
C SER A 9 -5.74 8.05 -8.58
N PHE A 10 -5.03 8.84 -9.40
CA PHE A 10 -3.58 8.93 -9.34
C PHE A 10 -3.16 10.38 -9.10
N GLU A 11 -2.34 10.59 -8.08
CA GLU A 11 -1.73 11.90 -7.80
C GLU A 11 -0.23 11.71 -7.86
N LEU A 12 0.30 11.73 -9.09
CA LEU A 12 1.69 11.43 -9.36
C LEU A 12 2.38 12.63 -10.02
N PRO A 13 3.66 12.87 -9.72
CA PRO A 13 4.43 13.86 -10.46
C PRO A 13 4.67 13.39 -11.89
N ASP A 14 4.99 14.31 -12.79
CA ASP A 14 5.23 13.99 -14.19
C ASP A 14 6.39 13.00 -14.34
N GLU A 15 7.45 13.20 -13.54
CA GLU A 15 8.58 12.30 -13.52
C GLU A 15 9.04 12.11 -12.07
N CYS A 16 9.39 10.89 -11.73
CA CYS A 16 9.97 10.60 -10.43
C CYS A 16 10.71 9.28 -10.47
N ASP A 17 11.99 9.32 -10.07
CA ASP A 17 12.80 8.11 -10.00
C ASP A 17 12.68 7.50 -8.62
N VAL A 18 12.04 6.35 -8.54
CA VAL A 18 11.92 5.61 -7.29
C VAL A 18 13.13 4.67 -7.18
N PRO A 19 13.84 4.66 -6.04
CA PRO A 19 15.07 3.87 -5.90
C PRO A 19 14.79 2.37 -5.68
N ILE A 20 14.12 1.76 -6.65
CA ILE A 20 13.72 0.36 -6.59
C ILE A 20 13.68 -0.20 -8.01
N GLU A 21 14.11 -1.43 -8.16
CA GLU A 21 14.06 -2.10 -9.45
C GLU A 21 12.62 -2.20 -9.96
N LYS A 22 12.45 -2.07 -11.27
CA LYS A 22 11.13 -2.07 -11.89
C LYS A 22 10.28 -3.29 -11.53
N GLY A 23 10.88 -4.48 -11.59
CA GLY A 23 10.16 -5.71 -11.26
C GLY A 23 9.68 -5.74 -9.82
N ALA A 24 10.53 -5.31 -8.90
CA ALA A 24 10.17 -5.23 -7.49
C ALA A 24 9.07 -4.20 -7.25
N LEU A 25 9.16 -3.05 -7.94
CA LEU A 25 8.13 -2.01 -7.82
C LEU A 25 6.77 -2.50 -8.30
N LEU A 26 6.76 -3.19 -9.44
CA LEU A 26 5.51 -3.73 -9.98
C LEU A 26 4.90 -4.78 -9.05
N GLU A 27 5.72 -5.63 -8.44
CA GLU A 27 5.25 -6.61 -7.48
C GLU A 27 4.71 -5.95 -6.22
N LEU A 28 5.42 -4.95 -5.71
CA LEU A 28 5.01 -4.18 -4.55
C LEU A 28 3.65 -3.51 -4.80
N LEU A 29 3.54 -2.77 -5.90
CA LEU A 29 2.32 -2.06 -6.25
C LEU A 29 1.17 -3.03 -6.50
N GLY A 30 1.42 -4.12 -7.20
CA GLY A 30 0.38 -5.11 -7.50
C GLY A 30 -0.23 -5.68 -6.23
N ASN A 31 0.60 -6.02 -5.25
CA ASN A 31 0.11 -6.58 -4.00
C ASN A 31 -0.65 -5.55 -3.17
N LEU A 32 -0.16 -4.32 -3.10
CA LEU A 32 -0.82 -3.27 -2.35
C LEU A 32 -2.14 -2.85 -2.99
N LEU A 33 -2.16 -2.76 -4.32
CA LEU A 33 -3.36 -2.40 -5.06
C LEU A 33 -4.43 -3.49 -4.98
N GLU A 34 -4.04 -4.75 -5.05
CA GLU A 34 -4.98 -5.84 -4.88
C GLU A 34 -5.62 -5.80 -3.50
N ASN A 35 -4.81 -5.54 -2.47
CA ASN A 35 -5.30 -5.43 -1.11
C ASN A 35 -6.28 -4.26 -0.97
N ALA A 36 -5.91 -3.10 -1.49
CA ALA A 36 -6.76 -1.91 -1.44
C ALA A 36 -8.05 -2.13 -2.23
N TYR A 37 -7.95 -2.74 -3.42
CA TYR A 37 -9.13 -3.01 -4.25
C TYR A 37 -10.11 -3.93 -3.54
N ARG A 38 -9.60 -4.95 -2.85
CA ARG A 38 -10.46 -5.89 -2.13
C ARG A 38 -11.16 -5.23 -0.94
N LEU A 39 -10.46 -4.36 -0.23
CA LEU A 39 -10.99 -3.74 0.99
C LEU A 39 -11.83 -2.50 0.74
N CYS A 40 -11.63 -1.82 -0.37
CA CYS A 40 -12.33 -0.57 -0.62
C CYS A 40 -13.82 -0.79 -0.88
N LEU A 41 -14.61 0.25 -0.67
CA LEU A 41 -16.02 0.27 -1.03
C LEU A 41 -16.18 0.72 -2.48
N SER A 42 -15.55 1.83 -2.85
CA SER A 42 -15.68 2.37 -4.20
C SER A 42 -14.47 3.16 -4.69
N GLU A 43 -13.50 3.46 -3.84
CA GLU A 43 -12.41 4.35 -4.23
C GLU A 43 -11.05 3.91 -3.71
N VAL A 44 -10.04 4.01 -4.59
CA VAL A 44 -8.63 3.80 -4.26
C VAL A 44 -7.86 4.97 -4.82
N ARG A 45 -6.94 5.51 -4.05
CA ARG A 45 -6.09 6.62 -4.48
C ARG A 45 -4.62 6.27 -4.30
N ILE A 46 -3.83 6.51 -5.35
CA ILE A 46 -2.39 6.29 -5.33
C ILE A 46 -1.72 7.64 -5.47
N SER A 47 -0.84 7.98 -4.54
CA SER A 47 -0.10 9.23 -4.61
C SER A 47 1.37 8.99 -4.36
N LEU A 48 2.20 9.89 -4.90
CA LEU A 48 3.64 9.82 -4.74
C LEU A 48 4.14 11.24 -4.56
N VAL A 49 4.86 11.46 -3.47
CA VAL A 49 5.38 12.77 -3.10
C VAL A 49 6.88 12.69 -2.95
N GLU A 50 7.58 13.57 -3.65
CA GLU A 50 9.02 13.70 -3.54
C GLU A 50 9.37 14.90 -2.67
N SER A 51 10.32 14.71 -1.76
CA SER A 51 10.78 15.76 -0.87
C SER A 51 12.28 15.59 -0.62
N GLN A 52 12.85 16.49 0.17
CA GLN A 52 14.25 16.39 0.55
C GLN A 52 14.53 15.17 1.41
N GLU A 53 13.52 14.65 2.09
CA GLU A 53 13.66 13.47 2.94
C GLU A 53 13.55 12.17 2.17
N GLY A 54 13.15 12.22 0.91
CA GLY A 54 12.99 11.05 0.08
C GLY A 54 11.69 11.05 -0.68
N ILE A 55 11.21 9.84 -0.98
CA ILE A 55 9.98 9.65 -1.75
C ILE A 55 8.97 8.90 -0.90
N GLU A 56 7.74 9.37 -0.86
CA GLU A 56 6.66 8.68 -0.17
C GLU A 56 5.61 8.23 -1.16
N LEU A 57 5.38 6.93 -1.21
CA LEU A 57 4.31 6.32 -1.99
C LEU A 57 3.17 6.01 -1.04
N CYS A 58 1.95 6.44 -1.39
CA CYS A 58 0.79 6.23 -0.56
C CYS A 58 -0.31 5.56 -1.34
N ILE A 59 -0.89 4.50 -0.78
CA ILE A 59 -2.02 3.80 -1.36
C ILE A 59 -3.15 3.82 -0.35
N GLU A 60 -4.24 4.47 -0.72
CA GLU A 60 -5.36 4.75 0.16
C GLU A 60 -6.65 4.12 -0.36
N ASP A 61 -7.53 3.71 0.55
CA ASP A 61 -8.83 3.20 0.19
C ASP A 61 -9.93 3.82 1.06
N ASP A 62 -11.17 3.61 0.67
CA ASP A 62 -12.34 4.09 1.40
C ASP A 62 -13.07 2.97 2.14
N GLY A 63 -12.38 1.88 2.42
CA GLY A 63 -12.94 0.75 3.15
C GLY A 63 -13.04 0.97 4.64
N PRO A 64 -13.15 -0.10 5.42
CA PRO A 64 -13.33 0.03 6.88
C PRO A 64 -12.09 0.49 7.63
N GLY A 65 -10.93 0.52 7.00
CA GLY A 65 -9.71 0.86 7.69
C GLY A 65 -9.18 -0.27 8.55
N VAL A 66 -8.13 0.03 9.31
CA VAL A 66 -7.51 -0.96 10.21
C VAL A 66 -7.47 -0.36 11.61
N PRO A 67 -8.08 -1.03 12.60
CA PRO A 67 -8.00 -0.56 13.98
C PRO A 67 -6.54 -0.41 14.45
N PRO A 68 -6.22 0.64 15.20
CA PRO A 68 -4.83 0.90 15.61
C PRO A 68 -4.15 -0.28 16.31
N ASP A 69 -4.90 -1.05 17.08
CA ASP A 69 -4.34 -2.19 17.82
C ASP A 69 -3.98 -3.38 16.91
N GLN A 70 -4.43 -3.38 15.66
CA GLN A 70 -4.14 -4.46 14.72
C GLN A 70 -3.06 -4.10 13.71
N ARG A 71 -2.69 -2.82 13.61
CA ARG A 71 -1.78 -2.34 12.57
C ARG A 71 -0.40 -2.97 12.65
N ALA A 72 0.19 -3.00 13.85
CA ALA A 72 1.51 -3.56 14.03
C ALA A 72 1.55 -5.05 13.67
N ARG A 73 0.52 -5.80 14.06
CA ARG A 73 0.46 -7.22 13.77
C ARG A 73 0.37 -7.49 12.28
N ILE A 74 -0.45 -6.71 11.57
CA ILE A 74 -0.62 -6.85 10.12
C ILE A 74 0.69 -6.56 9.40
N LEU A 75 1.40 -5.50 9.80
CA LEU A 75 2.67 -5.14 9.19
C LEU A 75 3.78 -6.14 9.49
N GLN A 76 3.82 -6.67 10.71
CA GLN A 76 4.87 -7.59 11.11
C GLN A 76 4.71 -8.98 10.51
N ARG A 77 3.48 -9.45 10.39
CA ARG A 77 3.20 -10.84 9.99
C ARG A 77 2.77 -10.97 8.55
N GLY A 78 2.49 -9.85 7.89
CA GLY A 78 1.93 -9.88 6.55
C GLY A 78 0.52 -10.42 6.52
N GLU A 79 -0.21 -10.33 7.64
CA GLU A 79 -1.58 -10.83 7.70
C GLU A 79 -2.53 -9.97 6.89
N ARG A 80 -3.59 -10.61 6.39
CA ARG A 80 -4.64 -9.92 5.68
C ARG A 80 -5.73 -9.49 6.65
N LEU A 81 -6.40 -8.39 6.28
CA LEU A 81 -7.57 -7.93 7.00
C LEU A 81 -8.77 -8.84 6.75
N ASP A 82 -8.89 -9.35 5.54
CA ASP A 82 -10.00 -10.21 5.15
C ASP A 82 -9.63 -11.67 5.35
N ARG A 83 -10.14 -12.25 6.44
CA ARG A 83 -9.86 -13.64 6.80
C ARG A 83 -10.74 -14.64 6.07
N GLN A 84 -11.66 -14.15 5.23
CA GLN A 84 -12.51 -15.03 4.45
C GLN A 84 -11.77 -15.65 3.27
N HIS A 85 -10.57 -15.15 2.99
CA HIS A 85 -9.74 -15.66 1.89
C HIS A 85 -8.39 -16.12 2.44
N PRO A 86 -8.37 -17.23 3.18
CA PRO A 86 -7.10 -17.72 3.72
C PRO A 86 -6.15 -18.11 2.59
N GLY A 87 -4.89 -17.93 2.80
CA GLY A 87 -3.88 -18.28 1.82
C GLY A 87 -3.43 -17.13 0.94
N GLN A 88 -4.11 -15.98 0.97
CA GLN A 88 -3.70 -14.82 0.22
C GLN A 88 -3.05 -13.73 1.08
N GLY A 89 -2.77 -14.03 2.34
CA GLY A 89 -2.03 -13.13 3.21
C GLY A 89 -0.58 -12.94 2.80
N ILE A 90 -0.12 -13.75 1.83
CA ILE A 90 1.23 -13.70 1.27
C ILE A 90 1.54 -12.33 0.65
N GLY A 91 0.51 -11.61 0.17
CA GLY A 91 0.71 -10.32 -0.46
C GLY A 91 1.46 -9.33 0.41
N LEU A 92 1.07 -9.18 1.67
CA LEU A 92 1.76 -8.25 2.57
C LEU A 92 3.12 -8.76 3.01
N ALA A 93 3.31 -10.08 3.10
CA ALA A 93 4.63 -10.64 3.39
C ALA A 93 5.63 -10.31 2.28
N VAL A 94 5.21 -10.42 1.02
CA VAL A 94 6.05 -10.04 -0.12
C VAL A 94 6.37 -8.55 -0.08
N VAL A 95 5.38 -7.72 0.20
CA VAL A 95 5.56 -6.27 0.33
C VAL A 95 6.61 -5.97 1.41
N LYS A 96 6.49 -6.61 2.54
CA LYS A 96 7.43 -6.40 3.65
C LYS A 96 8.86 -6.79 3.26
N ASP A 97 9.01 -7.92 2.58
CA ASP A 97 10.33 -8.37 2.13
C ASP A 97 10.96 -7.38 1.17
N ILE A 98 10.21 -6.86 0.22
CA ILE A 98 10.71 -5.87 -0.74
C ILE A 98 11.13 -4.60 -0.01
N ILE A 99 10.27 -4.12 0.90
CA ILE A 99 10.54 -2.90 1.64
C ILE A 99 11.82 -3.03 2.47
N GLU A 100 12.01 -4.16 3.14
CA GLU A 100 13.22 -4.41 3.92
C GLU A 100 14.45 -4.45 3.03
N SER A 101 14.33 -5.08 1.85
CA SER A 101 15.47 -5.20 0.91
C SER A 101 15.97 -3.84 0.43
N TYR A 102 15.10 -2.85 0.34
CA TYR A 102 15.45 -1.53 -0.16
C TYR A 102 15.64 -0.49 0.94
N GLY A 103 15.62 -0.92 2.20
CA GLY A 103 15.80 0.00 3.32
C GLY A 103 14.68 1.01 3.47
N ALA A 104 13.51 0.70 2.92
CA ALA A 104 12.34 1.57 3.00
C ALA A 104 11.57 1.28 4.28
N ARG A 105 10.54 2.08 4.53
CA ARG A 105 9.71 1.94 5.71
C ARG A 105 8.24 1.94 5.33
N LEU A 106 7.51 0.97 5.85
CA LEU A 106 6.07 0.83 5.63
C LEU A 106 5.33 1.25 6.88
N THR A 107 4.35 2.12 6.72
CA THR A 107 3.44 2.51 7.80
C THR A 107 2.00 2.33 7.35
N LEU A 108 1.12 2.15 8.31
CA LEU A 108 -0.31 1.96 8.07
C LEU A 108 -1.07 2.93 8.96
N GLY A 109 -1.91 3.74 8.36
CA GLY A 109 -2.68 4.74 9.06
C GLY A 109 -4.07 4.88 8.49
N ASP A 110 -4.72 6.00 8.83
CA ASP A 110 -6.05 6.32 8.33
C ASP A 110 -5.95 7.14 7.05
N SER A 111 -6.87 6.87 6.12
CA SER A 111 -6.98 7.61 4.89
C SER A 111 -8.02 8.73 5.00
N PRO A 112 -7.78 9.89 4.37
CA PRO A 112 -8.83 10.91 4.24
C PRO A 112 -10.06 10.38 3.51
N LEU A 113 -9.93 9.30 2.74
CA LEU A 113 -11.06 8.66 2.06
C LEU A 113 -11.94 7.86 3.02
N GLY A 114 -11.49 7.64 4.26
CA GLY A 114 -12.26 6.93 5.28
C GLY A 114 -11.73 5.57 5.65
N GLY A 115 -10.84 5.01 4.86
CA GLY A 115 -10.30 3.68 5.08
C GLY A 115 -8.84 3.70 5.50
N ALA A 116 -8.06 2.78 4.94
CA ALA A 116 -6.65 2.61 5.29
C ALA A 116 -5.72 3.35 4.35
N ALA A 117 -4.57 3.76 4.86
CA ALA A 117 -3.50 4.36 4.07
C ALA A 117 -2.21 3.58 4.34
N PHE A 118 -1.72 2.90 3.31
CA PHE A 118 -0.40 2.25 3.33
C PHE A 118 0.60 3.23 2.76
N LYS A 119 1.59 3.61 3.55
CA LYS A 119 2.62 4.56 3.13
C LYS A 119 3.98 3.90 3.15
N ILE A 120 4.70 4.06 2.04
CA ILE A 120 6.06 3.54 1.90
C ILE A 120 7.00 4.71 1.73
N HIS A 121 7.95 4.82 2.63
CA HIS A 121 8.94 5.89 2.60
C HIS A 121 10.29 5.33 2.13
N PHE A 122 10.76 5.83 0.99
CA PHE A 122 12.10 5.54 0.47
C PHE A 122 13.00 6.71 0.87
N PRO A 123 13.98 6.50 1.74
CA PRO A 123 14.81 7.62 2.21
C PRO A 123 15.65 8.20 1.08
N ALA A 124 15.98 9.47 1.20
CA ALA A 124 16.88 10.14 0.24
C ALA A 124 18.28 9.54 0.36
N LEU A 125 18.96 9.48 -0.78
CA LEU A 125 20.33 8.96 -0.85
C LEU A 125 21.35 9.99 -0.35
#